data_409e4867c373bd3ec110a8d533ceefcb
#
_entry.id   409e4867c373bd3ec110a8d533ceefcb
#
_cell.length_a   1.000
_cell.length_b   1.000
_cell.length_c   1.000
_cell.angle_alpha   90.00
_cell.angle_beta   90.00
_cell.angle_gamma   90.00
#
_symmetry.space_group_name_H-M   'P 1'
#
loop_
_entity.id
_entity.type
_entity.pdbx_description
1 polymer ?
#
loop_
_entity_poly.entity_id
_entity_poly.type
_entity_poly.pdbx_seq_one_letter_code
_entity_poly.pdbx_strand_id
1 'polypeptide(L)'
;RDEFGYDLLTAVTAVDYIAENKMEVVYHAYKTTGGGALIFKVQVDRVDPIEVPSLINIWAGVDFQEREAWDLHGIKFTGHPDLRRILMWEGFEGHPMRKDWKEPFFEEETKPFKSRWPDGKHTFSEQKNPFRDNLNFPKDFDPDNYVVDKEEDLYASLERYTTKDVEGNMKTDHIVVNMGPHHPSTHGVLRVAVTLDGETIIGLKPVMGYLHRNHDKIGERNTYLQNIPYTDRLDYFNSMSNNFGYVTTVEKLMKIPVAERAEYIRVIMAELTRIQNHLVFIGMLMNDLGTMYTPSLYAFEERELVLDIFEAVSGARMMCNYFRFGGVVR
;
A
#
# COMPACT_ATOMS: atom_id res chain seq x y z
N ARG A 1 1.88 -16.34 21.55
CA ARG A 1 0.77 -16.75 20.68
C ARG A 1 -0.05 -17.83 21.38
N ASP A 2 0.50 -19.00 21.57
CA ASP A 2 -0.26 -20.20 21.97
C ASP A 2 -0.79 -20.14 23.41
N GLU A 3 -0.03 -19.59 24.36
CA GLU A 3 -0.46 -19.44 25.75
C GLU A 3 -1.55 -18.38 25.95
N PHE A 4 -1.48 -17.28 25.20
CA PHE A 4 -2.37 -16.14 25.36
C PHE A 4 -3.49 -16.06 24.31
N GLY A 5 -3.45 -16.95 23.31
CA GLY A 5 -4.45 -17.04 22.24
C GLY A 5 -4.46 -15.88 21.24
N TYR A 6 -3.37 -15.12 21.13
CA TYR A 6 -3.22 -14.07 20.11
C TYR A 6 -2.73 -14.69 18.80
N ASP A 7 -3.67 -15.14 18.00
CA ASP A 7 -3.43 -15.94 16.80
C ASP A 7 -3.29 -15.08 15.52
N LEU A 8 -3.74 -13.83 15.53
CA LEU A 8 -3.68 -12.92 14.41
C LEU A 8 -2.82 -11.70 14.73
N LEU A 9 -1.77 -11.46 13.94
CA LEU A 9 -1.05 -10.19 13.92
C LEU A 9 -1.51 -9.37 12.70
N THR A 10 -2.09 -8.20 12.95
CA THR A 10 -2.73 -7.40 11.91
C THR A 10 -1.84 -6.30 11.37
N ALA A 11 -0.94 -5.76 12.17
CA ALA A 11 -0.06 -4.68 11.73
C ALA A 11 1.29 -4.71 12.44
N VAL A 12 2.34 -4.42 11.67
CA VAL A 12 3.67 -4.09 12.14
C VAL A 12 4.02 -2.73 11.55
N THR A 13 4.29 -1.75 12.40
CA THR A 13 4.57 -0.38 11.99
C THR A 13 5.85 0.11 12.62
N ALA A 14 6.74 0.72 11.84
CA ALA A 14 7.95 1.34 12.36
C ALA A 14 7.77 2.85 12.56
N VAL A 15 8.41 3.39 13.57
CA VAL A 15 8.40 4.82 13.92
C VAL A 15 9.81 5.30 14.18
N ASP A 16 10.21 6.42 13.58
CA ASP A 16 11.51 7.07 13.82
C ASP A 16 11.36 8.24 14.79
N TYR A 17 11.91 8.08 16.00
CA TYR A 17 12.01 9.11 17.03
C TYR A 17 13.39 9.76 16.99
N ILE A 18 13.67 10.54 15.96
CA ILE A 18 14.98 11.18 15.77
C ILE A 18 15.38 12.07 16.96
N ALA A 19 14.44 12.75 17.61
CA ALA A 19 14.70 13.61 18.77
C ALA A 19 15.19 12.83 19.98
N GLU A 20 14.82 11.55 20.10
CA GLU A 20 15.19 10.66 21.21
C GLU A 20 16.32 9.70 20.81
N ASN A 21 16.77 9.76 19.56
CA ASN A 21 17.72 8.83 18.96
C ASN A 21 17.26 7.36 19.07
N LYS A 22 15.96 7.11 18.84
CA LYS A 22 15.34 5.78 18.93
C LYS A 22 14.53 5.44 17.71
N MET A 23 14.43 4.14 17.44
CA MET A 23 13.44 3.54 16.55
C MET A 23 12.49 2.67 17.37
N GLU A 24 11.23 2.63 16.96
CA GLU A 24 10.21 1.80 17.62
C GLU A 24 9.48 0.97 16.57
N VAL A 25 9.30 -0.32 16.87
CA VAL A 25 8.42 -1.20 16.10
C VAL A 25 7.19 -1.48 16.94
N VAL A 26 6.02 -1.18 16.37
CA VAL A 26 4.72 -1.36 17.02
C VAL A 26 4.00 -2.55 16.39
N TYR A 27 3.56 -3.47 17.21
CA TYR A 27 2.87 -4.68 16.81
C TYR A 27 1.43 -4.67 17.33
N HIS A 28 0.48 -5.02 16.47
CA HIS A 28 -0.94 -5.14 16.81
C HIS A 28 -1.40 -6.58 16.66
N ALA A 29 -1.62 -7.26 17.78
CA ALA A 29 -2.09 -8.63 17.81
C ALA A 29 -3.54 -8.73 18.31
N TYR A 30 -4.30 -9.67 17.75
CA TYR A 30 -5.70 -9.91 18.05
C TYR A 30 -5.96 -11.40 18.27
N LYS A 31 -7.10 -11.68 18.90
CA LYS A 31 -7.65 -13.02 18.99
C LYS A 31 -8.81 -13.15 18.02
N THR A 32 -8.78 -14.13 17.14
CA THR A 32 -9.91 -14.40 16.21
C THR A 32 -11.17 -14.83 16.94
N THR A 33 -11.02 -15.37 18.15
CA THR A 33 -12.13 -15.77 19.04
C THR A 33 -12.80 -14.60 19.76
N GLY A 34 -12.30 -13.37 19.55
CA GLY A 34 -12.77 -12.16 20.24
C GLY A 34 -11.93 -11.80 21.44
N GLY A 35 -12.02 -10.53 21.82
CA GLY A 35 -11.23 -9.94 22.92
C GLY A 35 -10.61 -8.61 22.49
N GLY A 36 -9.82 -8.01 23.36
CA GLY A 36 -9.12 -6.75 23.08
C GLY A 36 -7.86 -6.95 22.24
N ALA A 37 -7.43 -5.89 21.56
CA ALA A 37 -6.13 -5.83 20.92
C ALA A 37 -5.00 -5.85 21.96
N LEU A 38 -3.95 -6.61 21.66
CA LEU A 38 -2.68 -6.50 22.36
C LEU A 38 -1.74 -5.66 21.49
N ILE A 39 -1.36 -4.51 22.01
CA ILE A 39 -0.37 -3.64 21.36
C ILE A 39 0.92 -3.75 22.15
N PHE A 40 1.98 -4.19 21.51
CA PHE A 40 3.31 -4.19 22.14
C PHE A 40 4.31 -3.46 21.23
N LYS A 41 5.32 -2.89 21.87
CA LYS A 41 6.28 -1.99 21.25
C LYS A 41 7.68 -2.44 21.59
N VAL A 42 8.56 -2.42 20.60
CA VAL A 42 9.98 -2.69 20.77
C VAL A 42 10.75 -1.43 20.41
N GLN A 43 11.39 -0.83 21.39
CA GLN A 43 12.28 0.32 21.17
C GLN A 43 13.73 -0.14 21.10
N VAL A 44 14.44 0.39 20.12
CA VAL A 44 15.88 0.14 19.91
C VAL A 44 16.58 1.47 19.65
N ASP A 45 17.87 1.51 19.97
CA ASP A 45 18.68 2.69 19.69
C ASP A 45 18.83 2.89 18.17
N ARG A 46 18.81 4.15 17.73
CA ARG A 46 18.95 4.55 16.33
C ARG A 46 20.42 4.55 15.90
N VAL A 47 21.06 3.41 16.01
CA VAL A 47 22.48 3.19 15.64
C VAL A 47 22.54 2.02 14.66
N ASP A 48 23.02 2.30 13.45
CA ASP A 48 23.12 1.28 12.41
C ASP A 48 24.21 0.22 12.71
N PRO A 49 23.94 -1.07 12.50
CA PRO A 49 22.70 -1.67 12.03
C PRO A 49 21.62 -1.73 13.13
N ILE A 50 20.43 -1.19 12.84
CA ILE A 50 19.28 -1.29 13.74
C ILE A 50 18.68 -2.68 13.58
N GLU A 51 18.70 -3.50 14.61
CA GLU A 51 18.25 -4.90 14.53
C GLU A 51 17.13 -5.19 15.53
N VAL A 52 16.10 -5.92 15.05
CA VAL A 52 14.98 -6.42 15.84
C VAL A 52 14.75 -7.89 15.45
N PRO A 53 14.48 -8.81 16.39
CA PRO A 53 14.16 -10.19 16.05
C PRO A 53 12.90 -10.29 15.20
N SER A 54 12.93 -11.09 14.12
CA SER A 54 11.75 -11.37 13.29
C SER A 54 10.74 -12.24 14.04
N LEU A 55 9.46 -11.94 13.84
CA LEU A 55 8.34 -12.72 14.36
C LEU A 55 7.75 -13.70 13.35
N ILE A 56 8.41 -13.92 12.22
CA ILE A 56 7.90 -14.76 11.12
C ILE A 56 7.62 -16.22 11.57
N ASN A 57 8.40 -16.74 12.50
CA ASN A 57 8.18 -18.08 13.06
C ASN A 57 6.93 -18.18 13.95
N ILE A 58 6.41 -17.03 14.40
CA ILE A 58 5.21 -16.97 15.25
C ILE A 58 3.99 -16.65 14.40
N TRP A 59 4.09 -15.66 13.52
CA TRP A 59 3.03 -15.23 12.60
C TRP A 59 3.59 -15.07 11.19
N ALA A 60 3.26 -15.99 10.29
CA ALA A 60 3.73 -15.94 8.90
C ALA A 60 3.30 -14.65 8.16
N GLY A 61 2.19 -14.02 8.57
CA GLY A 61 1.69 -12.78 7.97
C GLY A 61 2.57 -11.55 8.19
N VAL A 62 3.62 -11.64 9.02
CA VAL A 62 4.54 -10.51 9.23
C VAL A 62 5.55 -10.33 8.11
N ASP A 63 5.75 -11.32 7.24
CA ASP A 63 6.76 -11.32 6.17
C ASP A 63 6.80 -9.97 5.44
N PHE A 64 5.71 -9.60 4.78
CA PHE A 64 5.66 -8.36 4.00
C PHE A 64 5.72 -7.10 4.85
N GLN A 65 5.20 -7.14 6.06
CA GLN A 65 5.19 -5.99 6.96
C GLN A 65 6.58 -5.72 7.56
N GLU A 66 7.34 -6.76 7.90
CA GLU A 66 8.72 -6.62 8.34
C GLU A 66 9.61 -6.14 7.18
N ARG A 67 9.39 -6.63 5.96
CA ARG A 67 10.07 -6.15 4.76
C ARG A 67 9.75 -4.69 4.48
N GLU A 68 8.49 -4.26 4.65
CA GLU A 68 8.09 -2.85 4.53
C GLU A 68 8.78 -1.97 5.56
N ALA A 69 8.80 -2.39 6.84
CA ALA A 69 9.47 -1.65 7.90
C ALA A 69 10.99 -1.56 7.66
N TRP A 70 11.60 -2.63 7.14
CA TRP A 70 13.00 -2.60 6.74
C TRP A 70 13.22 -1.69 5.52
N ASP A 71 12.41 -1.81 4.49
CA ASP A 71 12.54 -1.04 3.26
C ASP A 71 12.44 0.47 3.53
N LEU A 72 11.45 0.89 4.31
CA LEU A 72 11.14 2.29 4.55
C LEU A 72 11.95 2.93 5.69
N HIS A 73 12.32 2.16 6.74
CA HIS A 73 12.98 2.69 7.94
C HIS A 73 14.39 2.12 8.19
N GLY A 74 14.76 1.03 7.52
CA GLY A 74 16.08 0.40 7.68
C GLY A 74 16.23 -0.46 8.93
N ILE A 75 15.13 -0.88 9.54
CA ILE A 75 15.16 -1.81 10.69
C ILE A 75 15.34 -3.22 10.17
N LYS A 76 16.48 -3.85 10.45
CA LYS A 76 16.79 -5.20 10.02
C LYS A 76 16.15 -6.22 10.96
N PHE A 77 15.30 -7.07 10.41
CA PHE A 77 14.66 -8.16 11.17
C PHE A 77 15.54 -9.41 11.13
N THR A 78 16.19 -9.70 12.26
CA THR A 78 17.10 -10.86 12.36
C THR A 78 16.32 -12.17 12.37
N GLY A 79 16.73 -13.10 11.52
CA GLY A 79 16.02 -14.39 11.34
C GLY A 79 14.91 -14.36 10.29
N HIS A 80 14.67 -13.22 9.62
CA HIS A 80 13.77 -13.16 8.47
C HIS A 80 14.39 -13.90 7.28
N PRO A 81 13.64 -14.81 6.60
CA PRO A 81 14.20 -15.66 5.55
C PRO A 81 14.49 -14.92 4.24
N ASP A 82 13.75 -13.83 3.94
CA ASP A 82 13.83 -13.12 2.66
C ASP A 82 13.67 -11.59 2.90
N LEU A 83 14.65 -10.99 3.59
CA LEU A 83 14.62 -9.57 3.91
C LEU A 83 15.17 -8.74 2.75
N ARG A 84 14.32 -8.39 1.81
CA ARG A 84 14.59 -7.53 0.65
C ARG A 84 13.53 -6.47 0.47
N ARG A 85 13.81 -5.45 -0.34
CA ARG A 85 12.85 -4.37 -0.59
C ARG A 85 11.54 -4.89 -1.14
N ILE A 86 10.45 -4.21 -0.85
CA ILE A 86 9.09 -4.57 -1.26
C ILE A 86 8.37 -3.42 -1.97
N LEU A 87 8.57 -2.18 -1.53
CA LEU A 87 7.93 -0.99 -2.08
C LEU A 87 8.89 -0.16 -2.94
N MET A 88 10.14 0.00 -2.49
CA MET A 88 11.16 0.69 -3.26
C MET A 88 11.86 -0.29 -4.21
N TRP A 89 12.43 0.23 -5.31
CA TRP A 89 13.25 -0.60 -6.20
C TRP A 89 14.57 -0.98 -5.52
N GLU A 90 15.19 -2.06 -5.95
CA GLU A 90 16.38 -2.62 -5.27
C GLU A 90 17.59 -1.69 -5.23
N GLY A 91 17.78 -0.85 -6.24
CA GLY A 91 18.84 0.16 -6.28
C GLY A 91 18.52 1.45 -5.52
N PHE A 92 17.39 1.53 -4.79
CA PHE A 92 17.03 2.74 -4.06
C PHE A 92 17.99 2.99 -2.89
N GLU A 93 18.52 4.22 -2.79
CA GLU A 93 19.47 4.59 -1.76
C GLU A 93 18.76 5.05 -0.46
N GLY A 94 19.13 4.39 0.65
CA GLY A 94 18.63 4.73 1.98
C GLY A 94 17.21 4.24 2.25
N HIS A 95 16.57 4.88 3.23
CA HIS A 95 15.27 4.50 3.78
C HIS A 95 14.39 5.76 3.91
N PRO A 96 13.39 5.94 3.03
CA PRO A 96 12.73 7.23 2.83
C PRO A 96 11.88 7.71 3.99
N MET A 97 11.49 6.83 4.93
CA MET A 97 10.72 7.22 6.11
C MET A 97 11.59 7.62 7.30
N ARG A 98 12.92 7.45 7.23
CA ARG A 98 13.83 8.04 8.21
C ARG A 98 13.73 9.57 8.16
N LYS A 99 13.67 10.20 9.32
CA LYS A 99 13.53 11.66 9.45
C LYS A 99 14.74 12.46 8.95
N ASP A 100 15.91 11.86 8.90
CA ASP A 100 17.15 12.44 8.38
C ASP A 100 17.40 12.11 6.91
N TRP A 101 16.58 11.27 6.29
CA TRP A 101 16.71 10.93 4.89
C TRP A 101 16.42 12.15 4.01
N LYS A 102 17.31 12.43 3.06
CA LYS A 102 17.14 13.49 2.06
C LYS A 102 16.78 12.88 0.72
N GLU A 103 15.73 13.38 0.14
CA GLU A 103 15.20 12.92 -1.14
C GLU A 103 16.15 13.27 -2.28
N PRO A 104 16.92 12.33 -2.85
CA PRO A 104 17.87 12.64 -3.90
C PRO A 104 17.23 12.89 -5.26
N PHE A 105 15.97 12.45 -5.44
CA PHE A 105 15.26 12.47 -6.72
C PHE A 105 14.23 13.58 -6.87
N PHE A 106 14.02 14.40 -5.83
CA PHE A 106 13.03 15.48 -5.85
C PHE A 106 13.65 16.84 -6.16
N GLU A 107 12.78 17.74 -6.66
CA GLU A 107 13.14 19.14 -6.79
C GLU A 107 13.57 19.72 -5.44
N GLU A 108 14.60 20.56 -5.46
CA GLU A 108 14.89 21.40 -4.31
C GLU A 108 13.70 22.33 -4.05
N GLU A 109 13.26 22.45 -2.80
CA GLU A 109 12.12 23.31 -2.40
C GLU A 109 12.28 24.77 -2.86
N THR A 110 13.52 25.21 -3.05
CA THR A 110 13.88 26.56 -3.48
C THR A 110 13.88 26.77 -5.00
N LYS A 111 13.79 25.70 -5.80
CA LYS A 111 13.72 25.83 -7.25
C LYS A 111 12.32 26.19 -7.69
N PRO A 112 12.13 27.30 -8.42
CA PRO A 112 10.84 27.60 -8.99
C PRO A 112 10.45 26.52 -9.99
N PHE A 113 9.21 26.09 -9.96
CA PHE A 113 8.66 25.13 -10.93
C PHE A 113 8.86 25.68 -12.35
N LYS A 114 9.62 24.97 -13.15
CA LYS A 114 9.77 25.29 -14.58
C LYS A 114 8.67 24.58 -15.35
N SER A 115 7.85 25.35 -16.03
CA SER A 115 6.86 24.78 -16.95
C SER A 115 7.53 23.91 -18.00
N ARG A 116 6.91 22.79 -18.35
CA ARG A 116 7.30 21.96 -19.50
C ARG A 116 7.39 22.77 -20.81
N TRP A 117 6.67 23.88 -20.88
CA TRP A 117 6.64 24.83 -21.98
C TRP A 117 6.92 26.25 -21.47
N PRO A 118 8.17 26.58 -21.13
CA PRO A 118 8.50 27.85 -20.48
C PRO A 118 8.10 29.08 -21.30
N ASP A 119 8.02 28.95 -22.62
CA ASP A 119 7.63 30.02 -23.56
C ASP A 119 6.17 29.98 -23.98
N GLY A 120 5.35 29.14 -23.35
CA GLY A 120 3.94 28.90 -23.72
C GLY A 120 3.77 28.21 -25.08
N LYS A 121 4.86 27.83 -25.74
CA LYS A 121 4.87 27.11 -27.01
C LYS A 121 5.11 25.63 -26.75
N HIS A 122 4.21 24.81 -27.28
CA HIS A 122 4.39 23.37 -27.30
C HIS A 122 5.49 23.03 -28.32
N THR A 123 6.73 22.97 -27.86
CA THR A 123 7.82 22.42 -28.67
C THR A 123 7.84 20.91 -28.47
N PHE A 124 7.79 20.15 -29.56
CA PHE A 124 8.18 18.74 -29.55
C PHE A 124 9.70 18.71 -29.26
N SER A 125 10.07 18.89 -28.01
CA SER A 125 11.46 18.78 -27.63
C SER A 125 11.83 17.30 -27.63
N GLU A 126 12.95 16.96 -28.21
CA GLU A 126 13.55 15.63 -28.17
C GLU A 126 14.00 15.23 -26.75
N GLN A 127 13.72 16.07 -25.76
CA GLN A 127 14.06 15.79 -24.36
C GLN A 127 13.22 14.63 -23.85
N LYS A 128 13.86 13.49 -23.67
CA LYS A 128 13.28 12.30 -23.06
C LYS A 128 12.78 12.54 -21.63
N ASN A 129 13.35 13.51 -20.92
CA ASN A 129 12.96 13.90 -19.59
C ASN A 129 12.78 15.43 -19.49
N PRO A 130 11.55 15.96 -19.59
CA PRO A 130 11.30 17.40 -19.57
C PRO A 130 11.58 18.07 -18.21
N PHE A 131 11.78 17.28 -17.16
CA PHE A 131 12.05 17.75 -15.80
C PHE A 131 13.51 17.55 -15.38
N ARG A 132 14.38 17.14 -16.29
CA ARG A 132 15.77 16.78 -15.98
C ARG A 132 16.52 17.89 -15.23
N ASP A 133 16.28 19.15 -15.59
CA ASP A 133 16.94 20.30 -14.95
C ASP A 133 16.41 20.60 -13.54
N ASN A 134 15.29 19.99 -13.18
CA ASN A 134 14.63 20.19 -11.89
C ASN A 134 14.83 19.02 -10.92
N LEU A 135 15.46 17.94 -11.35
CA LEU A 135 15.66 16.73 -10.54
C LEU A 135 17.08 16.72 -9.98
N ASN A 136 17.21 16.46 -8.70
CA ASN A 136 18.48 16.13 -8.07
C ASN A 136 18.67 14.61 -8.14
N PHE A 137 19.63 14.19 -8.93
CA PHE A 137 20.07 12.80 -8.93
C PHE A 137 21.22 12.59 -7.94
N PRO A 138 21.36 11.39 -7.35
CA PRO A 138 22.58 11.03 -6.65
C PRO A 138 23.82 11.29 -7.49
N LYS A 139 24.95 11.61 -6.84
CA LYS A 139 26.17 12.05 -7.51
C LYS A 139 26.69 11.09 -8.57
N ASP A 140 26.47 9.80 -8.35
CA ASP A 140 26.93 8.72 -9.21
C ASP A 140 25.80 8.08 -10.05
N PHE A 141 24.61 8.69 -10.06
CA PHE A 141 23.47 8.20 -10.81
C PHE A 141 23.44 8.80 -12.21
N ASP A 142 23.50 7.95 -13.23
CA ASP A 142 23.33 8.33 -14.63
C ASP A 142 21.97 7.82 -15.15
N PRO A 143 20.98 8.73 -15.33
CA PRO A 143 19.65 8.33 -15.77
C PRO A 143 19.61 7.84 -17.21
N ASP A 144 20.60 8.16 -18.04
CA ASP A 144 20.67 7.74 -19.43
C ASP A 144 21.25 6.33 -19.58
N ASN A 145 22.05 5.90 -18.60
CA ASN A 145 22.68 4.57 -18.57
C ASN A 145 22.17 3.70 -17.41
N TYR A 146 21.13 4.16 -16.70
CA TYR A 146 20.54 3.36 -15.64
C TYR A 146 19.85 2.13 -16.24
N VAL A 147 20.49 1.01 -16.07
CA VAL A 147 19.88 -0.29 -16.34
C VAL A 147 19.07 -0.66 -15.11
N VAL A 148 17.76 -0.78 -15.27
CA VAL A 148 16.90 -1.37 -14.23
C VAL A 148 17.33 -2.83 -14.13
N ASP A 149 18.32 -3.08 -13.29
CA ASP A 149 18.70 -4.43 -12.97
C ASP A 149 17.49 -5.13 -12.35
N LYS A 150 17.16 -6.31 -12.90
CA LYS A 150 16.53 -7.38 -12.12
C LYS A 150 15.07 -7.69 -12.28
N GLU A 151 14.48 -7.43 -13.43
CA GLU A 151 13.44 -8.36 -13.87
C GLU A 151 14.01 -9.80 -13.97
N GLU A 152 15.29 -9.92 -14.28
CA GLU A 152 16.00 -11.21 -14.31
C GLU A 152 15.96 -11.96 -12.98
N ASP A 153 16.14 -11.28 -11.84
CA ASP A 153 16.04 -11.93 -10.51
C ASP A 153 14.60 -12.37 -10.18
N LEU A 154 13.61 -11.65 -10.68
CA LEU A 154 12.21 -12.07 -10.54
C LEU A 154 11.99 -13.39 -11.27
N TYR A 155 12.47 -13.48 -12.51
CA TYR A 155 12.31 -14.68 -13.34
C TYR A 155 13.29 -15.78 -12.94
N ALA A 156 14.53 -15.47 -12.57
CA ALA A 156 15.50 -16.45 -12.09
C ALA A 156 15.02 -17.20 -10.83
N SER A 157 14.27 -16.53 -9.95
CA SER A 157 13.67 -17.22 -8.80
C SER A 157 12.52 -18.16 -9.20
N LEU A 158 11.88 -17.91 -10.35
CA LEU A 158 10.81 -18.75 -10.90
C LEU A 158 11.37 -19.89 -11.77
N GLU A 159 12.53 -19.71 -12.41
CA GLU A 159 13.23 -20.75 -13.16
C GLU A 159 13.67 -21.95 -12.30
N ARG A 160 13.79 -21.79 -10.97
CA ARG A 160 14.05 -22.91 -10.05
C ARG A 160 12.97 -23.97 -10.05
N TYR A 161 11.80 -23.68 -10.57
CA TYR A 161 10.70 -24.64 -10.74
C TYR A 161 10.76 -25.38 -12.07
N THR A 162 11.69 -25.04 -12.98
CA THR A 162 11.96 -25.82 -14.18
C THR A 162 12.85 -27.01 -13.82
N THR A 163 12.23 -28.10 -13.41
CA THR A 163 12.98 -29.35 -13.18
C THR A 163 13.32 -29.98 -14.51
N LYS A 164 14.61 -30.03 -14.85
CA LYS A 164 15.11 -30.94 -15.90
C LYS A 164 14.97 -32.35 -15.39
N ASP A 165 14.27 -33.17 -16.16
CA ASP A 165 14.21 -34.62 -15.88
C ASP A 165 15.57 -35.27 -16.09
N VAL A 166 15.94 -36.20 -15.20
CA VAL A 166 17.23 -36.89 -15.21
C VAL A 166 17.37 -37.78 -16.45
N GLU A 167 16.29 -38.02 -17.20
CA GLU A 167 16.25 -38.93 -18.35
C GLU A 167 16.13 -38.24 -19.72
N GLY A 168 16.24 -36.93 -19.82
CA GLY A 168 16.25 -36.22 -21.11
C GLY A 168 14.91 -36.14 -21.86
N ASN A 169 13.79 -36.53 -21.23
CA ASN A 169 12.48 -36.37 -21.79
C ASN A 169 12.02 -34.91 -21.63
N MET A 170 11.47 -34.30 -22.69
CA MET A 170 10.83 -32.99 -22.61
C MET A 170 9.69 -33.06 -21.58
N LYS A 171 9.93 -32.53 -20.40
CA LYS A 171 8.82 -32.13 -19.51
C LYS A 171 8.10 -30.97 -20.13
N THR A 172 6.79 -30.91 -19.96
CA THR A 172 5.95 -29.75 -20.27
C THR A 172 6.63 -28.51 -19.75
N ASP A 173 6.95 -27.59 -20.65
CA ASP A 173 7.54 -26.30 -20.29
C ASP A 173 6.59 -25.59 -19.33
N HIS A 174 7.06 -25.27 -18.13
CA HIS A 174 6.32 -24.44 -17.22
C HIS A 174 6.18 -23.04 -17.83
N ILE A 175 4.97 -22.51 -17.79
CA ILE A 175 4.67 -21.18 -18.32
C ILE A 175 4.65 -20.18 -17.16
N VAL A 176 5.42 -19.10 -17.29
CA VAL A 176 5.35 -17.97 -16.36
C VAL A 176 4.39 -16.93 -16.92
N VAL A 177 3.32 -16.66 -16.20
CA VAL A 177 2.29 -15.69 -16.57
C VAL A 177 2.31 -14.53 -15.59
N ASN A 178 2.41 -13.30 -16.11
CA ASN A 178 2.21 -12.10 -15.31
C ASN A 178 0.72 -11.73 -15.29
N MET A 179 0.11 -11.85 -14.13
CA MET A 179 -1.25 -11.37 -13.88
C MET A 179 -1.16 -9.96 -13.25
N GLY A 180 -1.54 -8.97 -14.03
CA GLY A 180 -1.45 -7.56 -13.63
C GLY A 180 -0.15 -6.87 -14.08
N PRO A 181 -0.01 -5.57 -13.77
CA PRO A 181 -0.92 -4.73 -12.97
C PRO A 181 -2.25 -4.36 -13.62
N HIS A 182 -2.46 -4.66 -14.89
CA HIS A 182 -3.69 -4.40 -15.66
C HIS A 182 -4.37 -5.72 -16.08
N HIS A 183 -4.71 -6.55 -15.13
CA HIS A 183 -5.40 -7.80 -15.39
C HIS A 183 -6.80 -7.78 -14.77
N PRO A 184 -7.86 -8.20 -15.49
CA PRO A 184 -9.24 -8.18 -14.96
C PRO A 184 -9.39 -8.94 -13.63
N SER A 185 -8.74 -10.10 -13.50
CA SER A 185 -8.83 -10.94 -12.30
C SER A 185 -8.16 -10.35 -11.06
N THR A 186 -7.29 -9.34 -11.19
CA THR A 186 -6.66 -8.70 -10.04
C THR A 186 -7.49 -7.54 -9.48
N HIS A 187 -8.51 -7.10 -10.19
CA HIS A 187 -9.43 -6.03 -9.82
C HIS A 187 -8.74 -4.76 -9.32
N GLY A 188 -7.59 -4.41 -9.91
CA GLY A 188 -6.78 -3.27 -9.52
C GLY A 188 -5.38 -3.33 -10.12
N VAL A 189 -4.39 -2.87 -9.39
CA VAL A 189 -3.00 -2.77 -9.84
C VAL A 189 -2.06 -3.75 -9.12
N LEU A 190 -2.56 -4.91 -8.73
CA LEU A 190 -1.74 -5.98 -8.20
C LEU A 190 -1.08 -6.76 -9.34
N ARG A 191 0.23 -6.94 -9.27
CA ARG A 191 0.97 -7.84 -10.15
C ARG A 191 1.30 -9.13 -9.42
N VAL A 192 0.98 -10.25 -10.02
CA VAL A 192 1.35 -11.57 -9.54
C VAL A 192 2.05 -12.32 -10.66
N ALA A 193 3.30 -12.72 -10.47
CA ALA A 193 3.98 -13.64 -11.37
C ALA A 193 3.65 -15.06 -10.94
N VAL A 194 3.01 -15.81 -11.83
CA VAL A 194 2.51 -17.16 -11.56
C VAL A 194 3.23 -18.14 -12.48
N THR A 195 3.78 -19.20 -11.92
CA THR A 195 4.34 -20.32 -12.70
C THR A 195 3.30 -21.42 -12.76
N LEU A 196 2.96 -21.83 -13.97
CA LEU A 196 1.91 -22.82 -14.25
C LEU A 196 2.50 -24.10 -14.87
N ASP A 197 2.00 -25.23 -14.44
CA ASP A 197 2.09 -26.52 -15.13
C ASP A 197 0.69 -26.88 -15.68
N GLY A 198 0.45 -26.58 -16.95
CA GLY A 198 -0.90 -26.54 -17.49
C GLY A 198 -1.75 -25.49 -16.78
N GLU A 199 -2.80 -25.89 -16.07
CA GLU A 199 -3.66 -25.02 -15.25
C GLU A 199 -3.32 -25.06 -13.75
N THR A 200 -2.31 -25.85 -13.36
CA THR A 200 -1.91 -25.98 -11.96
C THR A 200 -0.87 -24.93 -11.59
N ILE A 201 -1.13 -24.19 -10.53
CA ILE A 201 -0.18 -23.20 -9.99
C ILE A 201 0.89 -23.95 -9.21
N ILE A 202 2.15 -23.87 -9.65
CA ILE A 202 3.31 -24.47 -8.98
C ILE A 202 4.19 -23.43 -8.26
N GLY A 203 4.09 -22.17 -8.65
CA GLY A 203 4.80 -21.07 -8.01
C GLY A 203 4.01 -19.76 -8.13
N LEU A 204 4.10 -18.92 -7.10
CA LEU A 204 3.43 -17.62 -7.08
C LEU A 204 4.33 -16.59 -6.41
N LYS A 205 4.52 -15.45 -7.07
CA LYS A 205 5.29 -14.34 -6.53
C LYS A 205 4.49 -13.03 -6.68
N PRO A 206 4.00 -12.45 -5.57
CA PRO A 206 3.38 -11.13 -5.61
C PRO A 206 4.45 -10.05 -5.77
N VAL A 207 4.14 -9.04 -6.57
CA VAL A 207 4.99 -7.86 -6.79
C VAL A 207 4.23 -6.64 -6.29
N MET A 208 4.71 -6.08 -5.20
CA MET A 208 4.12 -4.91 -4.55
C MET A 208 4.68 -3.62 -5.16
N GLY A 209 4.11 -2.48 -4.78
CA GLY A 209 4.62 -1.15 -5.13
C GLY A 209 3.81 -0.39 -6.17
N TYR A 210 3.04 -1.04 -7.04
CA TYR A 210 2.25 -0.35 -8.08
C TYR A 210 1.17 0.59 -7.53
N LEU A 211 0.70 0.35 -6.29
CA LEU A 211 -0.23 1.21 -5.55
C LEU A 211 0.44 1.99 -4.42
N HIS A 212 1.76 1.93 -4.31
CA HIS A 212 2.47 2.74 -3.33
C HIS A 212 2.49 4.19 -3.80
N ARG A 213 1.71 5.03 -3.12
CA ARG A 213 1.49 6.45 -3.46
C ARG A 213 2.07 7.41 -2.44
N ASN A 214 3.01 6.94 -1.65
CA ASN A 214 3.75 7.75 -0.66
C ASN A 214 2.85 8.44 0.39
N HIS A 215 1.74 7.82 0.77
CA HIS A 215 0.77 8.39 1.70
C HIS A 215 1.38 8.71 3.07
N ASP A 216 2.29 7.86 3.55
CA ASP A 216 2.95 8.03 4.85
C ASP A 216 3.81 9.29 4.86
N LYS A 217 4.63 9.47 3.84
CA LYS A 217 5.50 10.64 3.71
C LYS A 217 4.73 11.93 3.50
N ILE A 218 3.65 11.88 2.70
CA ILE A 218 2.72 13.00 2.53
C ILE A 218 2.04 13.31 3.87
N GLY A 219 1.63 12.27 4.60
CA GLY A 219 1.00 12.40 5.91
C GLY A 219 1.88 13.09 6.94
N GLU A 220 3.18 12.83 6.93
CA GLU A 220 4.15 13.50 7.79
C GLU A 220 4.31 15.00 7.48
N ARG A 221 4.24 15.35 6.21
CA ARG A 221 4.38 16.75 5.75
C ARG A 221 3.14 17.58 6.00
N ASN A 222 1.97 17.01 5.83
CA ASN A 222 0.69 17.69 5.89
C ASN A 222 0.20 17.85 7.34
N THR A 223 -0.70 18.82 7.55
CA THR A 223 -1.48 18.91 8.79
C THR A 223 -2.55 17.81 8.84
N TYR A 224 -3.05 17.50 10.03
CA TYR A 224 -4.14 16.52 10.19
C TYR A 224 -5.35 16.81 9.30
N LEU A 225 -5.72 18.08 9.16
CA LEU A 225 -6.85 18.49 8.31
C LEU A 225 -6.56 18.25 6.82
N GLN A 226 -5.33 18.52 6.37
CA GLN A 226 -4.92 18.32 4.98
C GLN A 226 -4.81 16.84 4.61
N ASN A 227 -4.65 15.95 5.60
CA ASN A 227 -4.57 14.51 5.36
C ASN A 227 -5.93 13.85 5.13
N ILE A 228 -7.03 14.47 5.56
CA ILE A 228 -8.37 13.89 5.41
C ILE A 228 -8.66 13.44 3.97
N PRO A 229 -8.45 14.26 2.91
CA PRO A 229 -8.72 13.83 1.54
C PRO A 229 -7.85 12.67 1.05
N TYR A 230 -6.64 12.51 1.60
CA TYR A 230 -5.76 11.41 1.23
C TYR A 230 -6.24 10.07 1.77
N THR A 231 -6.88 10.07 2.94
CA THR A 231 -7.42 8.85 3.55
C THR A 231 -8.56 8.24 2.73
N ASP A 232 -9.38 9.04 2.06
CA ASP A 232 -10.43 8.55 1.16
C ASP A 232 -9.89 7.65 0.05
N ARG A 233 -8.63 7.83 -0.34
CA ARG A 233 -7.99 7.16 -1.46
C ARG A 233 -7.17 5.93 -1.08
N LEU A 234 -7.16 5.54 0.18
CA LEU A 234 -6.48 4.32 0.64
C LEU A 234 -7.17 3.09 0.04
N ASP A 235 -8.40 2.87 0.40
CA ASP A 235 -9.30 1.95 -0.26
C ASP A 235 -10.42 2.77 -0.94
N TYR A 236 -10.29 3.00 -2.24
CA TYR A 236 -11.17 3.92 -2.96
C TYR A 236 -12.59 3.41 -3.16
N PHE A 237 -12.86 2.11 -2.99
CA PHE A 237 -14.22 1.58 -2.92
C PHE A 237 -14.86 1.78 -1.55
N ASN A 238 -14.06 1.94 -0.50
CA ASN A 238 -14.53 2.09 0.88
C ASN A 238 -14.11 3.44 1.49
N SER A 239 -14.13 4.49 0.69
CA SER A 239 -13.53 5.79 0.97
C SER A 239 -14.01 6.41 2.29
N MET A 240 -15.31 6.41 2.56
CA MET A 240 -15.84 7.01 3.79
C MET A 240 -15.42 6.24 5.06
N SER A 241 -15.28 4.92 4.99
CA SER A 241 -14.82 4.14 6.14
C SER A 241 -13.36 4.43 6.50
N ASN A 242 -12.49 4.61 5.49
CA ASN A 242 -11.10 5.03 5.71
C ASN A 242 -11.04 6.41 6.35
N ASN A 243 -11.81 7.35 5.81
CA ASN A 243 -11.93 8.70 6.34
C ASN A 243 -12.45 8.69 7.78
N PHE A 244 -13.48 7.86 8.08
CA PHE A 244 -14.03 7.69 9.41
C PHE A 244 -13.00 7.17 10.40
N GLY A 245 -12.24 6.15 10.04
CA GLY A 245 -11.18 5.60 10.89
C GLY A 245 -10.13 6.65 11.25
N TYR A 246 -9.69 7.43 10.27
CA TYR A 246 -8.73 8.50 10.48
C TYR A 246 -9.27 9.61 11.39
N VAL A 247 -10.46 10.13 11.07
CA VAL A 247 -11.09 11.23 11.82
C VAL A 247 -11.33 10.81 13.27
N THR A 248 -11.86 9.61 13.51
CA THR A 248 -12.11 9.10 14.86
C THR A 248 -10.81 8.92 15.66
N THR A 249 -9.74 8.51 15.01
CA THR A 249 -8.42 8.37 15.65
C THR A 249 -7.89 9.70 16.13
N VAL A 250 -7.95 10.74 15.29
CA VAL A 250 -7.51 12.09 15.66
C VAL A 250 -8.42 12.72 16.73
N GLU A 251 -9.73 12.52 16.63
CA GLU A 251 -10.68 12.98 17.65
C GLU A 251 -10.38 12.36 19.02
N LYS A 252 -10.10 11.07 19.05
CA LYS A 252 -9.73 10.38 20.29
C LYS A 252 -8.41 10.90 20.85
N LEU A 253 -7.42 11.16 20.00
CA LEU A 253 -6.13 11.71 20.39
C LEU A 253 -6.29 13.12 20.99
N MET A 254 -7.08 13.96 20.34
CA MET A 254 -7.28 15.37 20.72
C MET A 254 -8.44 15.56 21.69
N LYS A 255 -9.19 14.50 22.03
CA LYS A 255 -10.40 14.54 22.88
C LYS A 255 -11.45 15.52 22.35
N ILE A 256 -11.67 15.54 21.05
CA ILE A 256 -12.68 16.38 20.41
C ILE A 256 -14.05 15.73 20.61
N PRO A 257 -15.03 16.44 21.20
CA PRO A 257 -16.40 15.92 21.32
C PRO A 257 -17.11 15.93 19.97
N VAL A 258 -17.95 14.95 19.74
CA VAL A 258 -18.79 14.83 18.55
C VAL A 258 -20.25 14.93 18.95
N ALA A 259 -21.05 15.66 18.18
CA ALA A 259 -22.48 15.77 18.42
C ALA A 259 -23.18 14.42 18.12
N GLU A 260 -24.15 14.04 18.94
CA GLU A 260 -24.90 12.78 18.81
C GLU A 260 -25.50 12.59 17.41
N ARG A 261 -26.10 13.62 16.85
CA ARG A 261 -26.63 13.58 15.48
C ARG A 261 -25.56 13.24 14.45
N ALA A 262 -24.34 13.77 14.60
CA ALA A 262 -23.24 13.50 13.70
C ALA A 262 -22.77 12.05 13.81
N GLU A 263 -22.77 11.45 15.01
CA GLU A 263 -22.48 10.04 15.22
C GLU A 263 -23.45 9.12 14.46
N TYR A 264 -24.75 9.37 14.55
CA TYR A 264 -25.74 8.59 13.78
C TYR A 264 -25.52 8.74 12.27
N ILE A 265 -25.27 9.96 11.77
CA ILE A 265 -25.01 10.18 10.35
C ILE A 265 -23.75 9.41 9.91
N ARG A 266 -22.68 9.45 10.71
CA ARG A 266 -21.44 8.74 10.43
C ARG A 266 -21.65 7.23 10.31
N VAL A 267 -22.41 6.64 11.23
CA VAL A 267 -22.74 5.21 11.18
C VAL A 267 -23.55 4.88 9.93
N ILE A 268 -24.58 5.66 9.60
CA ILE A 268 -25.38 5.46 8.39
C ILE A 268 -24.50 5.50 7.14
N MET A 269 -23.65 6.50 7.00
CA MET A 269 -22.82 6.68 5.83
C MET A 269 -21.70 5.61 5.74
N ALA A 270 -21.15 5.17 6.87
CA ALA A 270 -20.18 4.10 6.92
C ALA A 270 -20.80 2.74 6.51
N GLU A 271 -22.03 2.45 6.97
CA GLU A 271 -22.72 1.22 6.59
C GLU A 271 -23.19 1.22 5.13
N LEU A 272 -23.63 2.37 4.60
CA LEU A 272 -23.90 2.51 3.18
C LEU A 272 -22.64 2.31 2.33
N THR A 273 -21.51 2.82 2.79
CA THR A 273 -20.20 2.59 2.16
C THR A 273 -19.84 1.11 2.17
N ARG A 274 -20.10 0.41 3.26
CA ARG A 274 -19.89 -1.02 3.39
C ARG A 274 -20.78 -1.81 2.39
N ILE A 275 -22.07 -1.46 2.30
CA ILE A 275 -23.00 -2.10 1.37
C ILE A 275 -22.53 -1.92 -0.07
N GLN A 276 -22.21 -0.69 -0.49
CA GLN A 276 -21.76 -0.44 -1.87
C GLN A 276 -20.44 -1.16 -2.20
N ASN A 277 -19.54 -1.27 -1.22
CA ASN A 277 -18.30 -2.02 -1.39
C ASN A 277 -18.56 -3.52 -1.55
N HIS A 278 -19.45 -4.10 -0.75
CA HIS A 278 -19.84 -5.50 -0.87
C HIS A 278 -20.53 -5.80 -2.20
N LEU A 279 -21.36 -4.90 -2.71
CA LEU A 279 -21.99 -5.05 -4.02
C LEU A 279 -20.93 -5.18 -5.13
N VAL A 280 -19.93 -4.31 -5.15
CA VAL A 280 -18.83 -4.41 -6.12
C VAL A 280 -18.06 -5.71 -5.95
N PHE A 281 -17.65 -6.01 -4.71
CA PHE A 281 -16.84 -7.19 -4.43
C PHE A 281 -17.56 -8.49 -4.82
N ILE A 282 -18.81 -8.66 -4.40
CA ILE A 282 -19.60 -9.87 -4.71
C ILE A 282 -19.86 -9.97 -6.21
N GLY A 283 -20.24 -8.85 -6.86
CA GLY A 283 -20.49 -8.82 -8.29
C GLY A 283 -19.27 -9.26 -9.11
N MET A 284 -18.09 -8.76 -8.77
CA MET A 284 -16.84 -9.12 -9.45
C MET A 284 -16.37 -10.54 -9.12
N LEU A 285 -16.48 -10.97 -7.86
CA LEU A 285 -16.16 -12.34 -7.45
C LEU A 285 -16.99 -13.37 -8.20
N MET A 286 -18.27 -13.11 -8.37
CA MET A 286 -19.17 -14.00 -9.11
C MET A 286 -18.79 -14.10 -10.59
N ASN A 287 -18.32 -13.01 -11.19
CA ASN A 287 -17.79 -13.05 -12.55
C ASN A 287 -16.55 -13.95 -12.65
N ASP A 288 -15.61 -13.83 -11.70
CA ASP A 288 -14.40 -14.66 -11.66
C ASP A 288 -14.74 -16.16 -11.46
N LEU A 289 -15.82 -16.44 -10.73
CA LEU A 289 -16.35 -17.80 -10.58
C LEU A 289 -17.08 -18.34 -11.83
N GLY A 290 -17.16 -17.55 -12.90
CA GLY A 290 -17.71 -17.98 -14.19
C GLY A 290 -19.16 -17.69 -14.44
N THR A 291 -19.83 -16.84 -13.64
CA THR A 291 -21.26 -16.51 -13.81
C THR A 291 -21.53 -15.47 -14.90
N MET A 292 -20.58 -15.16 -15.75
CA MET A 292 -20.67 -14.08 -16.72
C MET A 292 -20.85 -12.69 -16.04
N TYR A 293 -21.25 -11.65 -16.78
CA TYR A 293 -21.37 -10.30 -16.25
C TYR A 293 -22.68 -10.02 -15.49
N THR A 294 -23.63 -10.94 -15.46
CA THR A 294 -24.97 -10.69 -14.93
C THR A 294 -24.97 -10.26 -13.45
N PRO A 295 -24.25 -10.92 -12.53
CA PRO A 295 -24.22 -10.49 -11.13
C PRO A 295 -23.63 -9.10 -10.94
N SER A 296 -22.57 -8.75 -11.69
CA SER A 296 -21.98 -7.43 -11.59
C SER A 296 -22.91 -6.34 -12.15
N LEU A 297 -23.67 -6.60 -13.23
CA LEU A 297 -24.62 -5.64 -13.76
C LEU A 297 -25.68 -5.27 -12.73
N TYR A 298 -26.30 -6.25 -12.06
CA TYR A 298 -27.27 -5.99 -11.01
C TYR A 298 -26.64 -5.31 -9.79
N ALA A 299 -25.46 -5.77 -9.38
CA ALA A 299 -24.74 -5.16 -8.25
C ALA A 299 -24.41 -3.70 -8.49
N PHE A 300 -23.99 -3.35 -9.71
CA PHE A 300 -23.67 -1.96 -10.07
C PHE A 300 -24.94 -1.09 -10.18
N GLU A 301 -26.06 -1.63 -10.63
CA GLU A 301 -27.34 -0.90 -10.67
C GLU A 301 -27.79 -0.49 -9.25
N GLU A 302 -27.80 -1.43 -8.31
CA GLU A 302 -28.13 -1.14 -6.90
C GLU A 302 -27.11 -0.20 -6.23
N ARG A 303 -25.85 -0.34 -6.62
CA ARG A 303 -24.79 0.54 -6.13
C ARG A 303 -24.99 2.01 -6.54
N GLU A 304 -25.53 2.26 -7.74
CA GLU A 304 -25.82 3.62 -8.22
C GLU A 304 -26.72 4.38 -7.26
N LEU A 305 -27.74 3.72 -6.68
CA LEU A 305 -28.63 4.35 -5.70
C LEU A 305 -27.89 4.85 -4.45
N VAL A 306 -26.89 4.10 -4.01
CA VAL A 306 -26.04 4.52 -2.89
C VAL A 306 -25.12 5.69 -3.28
N LEU A 307 -24.57 5.65 -4.50
CA LEU A 307 -23.72 6.73 -5.00
C LEU A 307 -24.48 8.05 -5.19
N ASP A 308 -25.76 7.99 -5.56
CA ASP A 308 -26.63 9.17 -5.64
C ASP A 308 -26.83 9.82 -4.25
N ILE A 309 -26.98 9.01 -3.19
CA ILE A 309 -27.01 9.52 -1.83
C ILE A 309 -25.68 10.19 -1.48
N PHE A 310 -24.55 9.58 -1.82
CA PHE A 310 -23.23 10.16 -1.56
C PHE A 310 -23.04 11.49 -2.26
N GLU A 311 -23.44 11.58 -3.53
CA GLU A 311 -23.40 12.82 -4.29
C GLU A 311 -24.29 13.89 -3.67
N ALA A 312 -25.50 13.53 -3.25
CA ALA A 312 -26.43 14.47 -2.64
C ALA A 312 -25.91 15.09 -1.32
N VAL A 313 -25.17 14.32 -0.51
CA VAL A 313 -24.69 14.77 0.80
C VAL A 313 -23.27 15.37 0.77
N SER A 314 -22.43 14.95 -0.17
CA SER A 314 -21.02 15.35 -0.20
C SER A 314 -20.60 16.09 -1.47
N GLY A 315 -21.39 16.00 -2.54
CA GLY A 315 -21.07 16.53 -3.86
C GLY A 315 -20.16 15.61 -4.68
N ALA A 316 -19.80 14.42 -4.16
CA ALA A 316 -18.95 13.45 -4.84
C ALA A 316 -19.49 12.02 -4.69
N ARG A 317 -19.36 11.23 -5.75
CA ARG A 317 -19.87 9.86 -5.79
C ARG A 317 -18.99 8.86 -5.04
N MET A 318 -17.67 9.07 -5.02
CA MET A 318 -16.70 8.13 -4.44
C MET A 318 -15.81 8.78 -3.38
N MET A 319 -14.99 9.76 -3.75
CA MET A 319 -14.05 10.43 -2.83
C MET A 319 -14.75 11.56 -2.10
N CYS A 320 -15.63 11.20 -1.16
CA CYS A 320 -16.64 12.11 -0.60
C CYS A 320 -16.06 13.11 0.38
N ASN A 321 -14.93 12.77 1.04
CA ASN A 321 -14.31 13.66 2.02
C ASN A 321 -15.35 14.29 2.99
N TYR A 322 -16.30 13.46 3.47
CA TYR A 322 -17.51 13.90 4.15
C TYR A 322 -17.33 14.06 5.65
N PHE A 323 -16.55 13.18 6.28
CA PHE A 323 -16.30 13.25 7.72
C PHE A 323 -15.25 14.32 8.03
N ARG A 324 -15.48 15.02 9.13
CA ARG A 324 -14.63 16.10 9.64
C ARG A 324 -14.42 15.94 11.12
N PHE A 325 -13.36 16.55 11.66
CA PHE A 325 -13.15 16.57 13.09
C PHE A 325 -14.31 17.28 13.79
N GLY A 326 -14.95 16.58 14.73
CA GLY A 326 -16.13 17.06 15.46
C GLY A 326 -17.47 16.78 14.78
N GLY A 327 -17.50 16.15 13.59
CA GLY A 327 -18.77 15.84 12.93
C GLY A 327 -18.65 15.47 11.45
N VAL A 328 -19.57 16.01 10.66
CA VAL A 328 -19.68 15.84 9.19
C VAL A 328 -19.77 17.22 8.53
N VAL A 329 -19.62 17.27 7.20
CA VAL A 329 -19.60 18.56 6.47
C VAL A 329 -20.92 19.32 6.59
N ARG A 330 -22.06 18.65 6.62
CA ARG A 330 -23.41 19.26 6.82
C ARG A 330 -24.40 18.26 7.42
#